data_d385aceb17f064ee5818d1aac0907b43
#
_entry.id   d385aceb17f064ee5818d1aac0907b43
#
_cell.length_a   1.000
_cell.length_b   1.000
_cell.length_c   1.000
_cell.angle_alpha   90.00
_cell.angle_beta   90.00
_cell.angle_gamma   90.00
#
_symmetry.space_group_name_H-M   'P 1'
#
loop_
_entity.id
_entity.type
_entity.pdbx_description
1 polymer ?
#
loop_
_entity_poly.entity_id
_entity_poly.type
_entity_poly.pdbx_seq_one_letter_code
_entity_poly.pdbx_strand_id
1 'polypeptide(L)'
;LIAPLKELAEYDEIRKVTRQGKGTVALSGCVDSQKLHMIYGLSDGLKYKVIVTYSDLKAKEIYEEYRFYDRNVMLYPAKDLIFFQADIHGNQLVQERIKTLRRVVEGKPVTIVTTYAALMTPQVLWEEKDIIRTERGGSLDESKLASRLVAMGYEKAYQVESPGQFSIRGGIVDIFDLTEENPYRIELWGEEVESIRSFDILSQRSIEKLVSITVYPVSYTHLRA
;
A
#
# COMPACT_ATOMS: atom_id res chain seq x y z
N LEU A 1 -18.31 19.34 -1.95
CA LEU A 1 -17.97 19.09 -0.53
C LEU A 1 -17.26 20.29 0.15
N ILE A 2 -16.44 21.08 -0.57
CA ILE A 2 -15.68 22.21 -0.02
C ILE A 2 -16.50 23.51 0.08
N ALA A 3 -17.56 23.66 -0.75
CA ALA A 3 -18.34 24.91 -0.82
C ALA A 3 -18.83 25.44 0.55
N PRO A 4 -19.38 24.61 1.46
CA PRO A 4 -19.81 25.08 2.77
C PRO A 4 -18.69 25.60 3.65
N LEU A 5 -17.46 25.09 3.49
CA LEU A 5 -16.31 25.54 4.27
C LEU A 5 -15.85 26.95 3.90
N LYS A 6 -16.08 27.37 2.65
CA LYS A 6 -15.72 28.69 2.15
C LYS A 6 -16.59 29.80 2.77
N GLU A 7 -17.72 29.45 3.38
CA GLU A 7 -18.58 30.38 4.10
C GLU A 7 -18.05 30.73 5.51
N LEU A 8 -17.09 29.95 6.01
CA LEU A 8 -16.43 30.24 7.27
C LEU A 8 -15.45 31.40 7.10
N ALA A 9 -15.57 32.42 7.92
CA ALA A 9 -14.85 33.68 7.81
C ALA A 9 -13.31 33.53 7.75
N GLU A 10 -12.75 32.54 8.46
CA GLU A 10 -11.31 32.33 8.57
C GLU A 10 -10.76 31.26 7.61
N TYR A 11 -11.62 30.60 6.83
CA TYR A 11 -11.24 29.44 6.00
C TYR A 11 -10.14 29.77 4.99
N ASP A 12 -10.27 30.88 4.27
CA ASP A 12 -9.31 31.25 3.23
C ASP A 12 -7.96 31.68 3.81
N GLU A 13 -7.93 32.28 4.99
CA GLU A 13 -6.69 32.63 5.68
C GLU A 13 -5.96 31.37 6.16
N ILE A 14 -6.66 30.46 6.81
CA ILE A 14 -6.13 29.17 7.25
C ILE A 14 -5.59 28.40 6.05
N ARG A 15 -6.34 28.36 4.95
CA ARG A 15 -5.92 27.69 3.71
C ARG A 15 -4.65 28.29 3.11
N LYS A 16 -4.45 29.60 3.19
CA LYS A 16 -3.18 30.22 2.75
C LYS A 16 -2.00 29.76 3.61
N VAL A 17 -2.15 29.73 4.92
CA VAL A 17 -1.11 29.26 5.85
C VAL A 17 -0.77 27.79 5.59
N THR A 18 -1.76 26.93 5.46
CA THR A 18 -1.53 25.49 5.20
C THR A 18 -0.84 25.25 3.86
N ARG A 19 -1.16 26.02 2.83
CA ARG A 19 -0.53 25.90 1.50
C ARG A 19 0.88 26.44 1.44
N GLN A 20 1.24 27.38 2.26
CA GLN A 20 2.62 27.88 2.35
C GLN A 20 3.58 26.87 2.97
N GLY A 21 3.07 25.81 3.59
CA GLY A 21 3.87 24.75 4.22
C GLY A 21 4.71 25.23 5.41
N LYS A 22 4.39 26.41 5.95
CA LYS A 22 5.11 27.02 7.07
C LYS A 22 4.12 27.32 8.20
N GLY A 23 4.44 26.81 9.38
CA GLY A 23 3.67 27.09 10.58
C GLY A 23 2.69 25.99 10.97
N THR A 24 2.03 26.21 12.11
CA THR A 24 1.04 25.30 12.71
C THR A 24 -0.29 26.04 12.79
N VAL A 25 -1.36 25.35 12.44
CA VAL A 25 -2.73 25.84 12.62
C VAL A 25 -3.41 24.99 13.69
N ALA A 26 -3.94 25.62 14.73
CA ALA A 26 -4.73 24.97 15.75
C ALA A 26 -6.21 25.24 15.49
N LEU A 27 -7.01 24.19 15.39
CA LEU A 27 -8.47 24.24 15.26
C LEU A 27 -9.09 23.76 16.57
N SER A 28 -9.94 24.59 17.18
CA SER A 28 -10.67 24.26 18.40
C SER A 28 -12.18 24.46 18.23
N GLY A 29 -12.98 23.85 19.10
CA GLY A 29 -14.44 23.99 19.07
C GLY A 29 -15.17 23.19 18.00
N CYS A 30 -14.46 22.43 17.16
CA CYS A 30 -15.07 21.58 16.14
C CYS A 30 -15.59 20.26 16.74
N VAL A 31 -16.78 19.84 16.34
CA VAL A 31 -17.25 18.46 16.56
C VAL A 31 -16.49 17.48 15.66
N ASP A 32 -16.48 16.19 16.01
CA ASP A 32 -15.61 15.21 15.32
C ASP A 32 -15.83 15.12 13.81
N SER A 33 -17.09 15.08 13.35
CA SER A 33 -17.41 15.07 11.91
C SER A 33 -16.98 16.36 11.19
N GLN A 34 -17.06 17.51 11.87
CA GLN A 34 -16.60 18.78 11.33
C GLN A 34 -15.08 18.83 11.21
N LYS A 35 -14.34 18.22 12.14
CA LYS A 35 -12.87 18.13 12.08
C LYS A 35 -12.43 17.46 10.78
N LEU A 36 -13.03 16.31 10.42
CA LEU A 36 -12.66 15.59 9.20
C LEU A 36 -12.99 16.38 7.94
N HIS A 37 -14.11 17.07 7.92
CA HIS A 37 -14.49 17.96 6.82
C HIS A 37 -13.50 19.14 6.67
N MET A 38 -13.08 19.75 7.78
CA MET A 38 -12.06 20.80 7.78
C MET A 38 -10.71 20.28 7.29
N ILE A 39 -10.27 19.11 7.78
CA ILE A 39 -9.02 18.47 7.32
C ILE A 39 -9.08 18.26 5.80
N TYR A 40 -10.19 17.73 5.27
CA TYR A 40 -10.37 17.53 3.84
C TYR A 40 -10.26 18.83 3.05
N GLY A 41 -11.01 19.86 3.45
CA GLY A 41 -11.02 21.14 2.75
C GLY A 41 -9.69 21.90 2.81
N LEU A 42 -9.05 21.93 3.96
CA LEU A 42 -7.77 22.62 4.15
C LEU A 42 -6.62 21.91 3.43
N SER A 43 -6.67 20.58 3.32
CA SER A 43 -5.66 19.76 2.64
C SER A 43 -5.96 19.49 1.16
N ASP A 44 -7.02 20.11 0.61
CA ASP A 44 -7.37 19.96 -0.81
C ASP A 44 -6.21 20.37 -1.73
N GLY A 45 -5.92 19.53 -2.73
CA GLY A 45 -4.83 19.72 -3.67
C GLY A 45 -3.43 19.29 -3.15
N LEU A 46 -3.30 18.86 -1.90
CA LEU A 46 -2.07 18.24 -1.42
C LEU A 46 -1.97 16.79 -1.90
N LYS A 47 -0.79 16.43 -2.42
CA LYS A 47 -0.51 15.09 -2.93
C LYS A 47 -0.42 14.05 -1.80
N TYR A 48 0.24 14.42 -0.71
CA TYR A 48 0.44 13.57 0.45
C TYR A 48 -0.15 14.23 1.69
N LYS A 49 -0.92 13.47 2.44
CA LYS A 49 -1.56 13.92 3.67
C LYS A 49 -1.36 12.83 4.73
N VAL A 50 -1.13 13.23 5.98
CA VAL A 50 -1.01 12.29 7.09
C VAL A 50 -1.92 12.77 8.21
N ILE A 51 -2.85 11.92 8.64
CA ILE A 51 -3.72 12.14 9.78
C ILE A 51 -3.23 11.23 10.90
N VAL A 52 -2.76 11.82 11.99
CA VAL A 52 -2.22 11.08 13.13
C VAL A 52 -3.19 11.16 14.29
N THR A 53 -3.48 10.02 14.89
CA THR A 53 -4.37 9.93 16.06
C THR A 53 -3.73 9.09 17.18
N TYR A 54 -4.40 9.02 18.34
CA TYR A 54 -3.85 8.44 19.56
C TYR A 54 -4.09 6.94 19.72
N SER A 55 -5.03 6.34 18.98
CA SER A 55 -5.32 4.90 19.08
C SER A 55 -5.72 4.30 17.73
N ASP A 56 -5.50 2.99 17.58
CA ASP A 56 -5.85 2.26 16.37
C ASP A 56 -7.35 2.21 16.12
N LEU A 57 -8.16 2.12 17.19
CA LEU A 57 -9.61 2.20 17.08
C LEU A 57 -10.03 3.54 16.47
N LYS A 58 -9.47 4.66 16.98
CA LYS A 58 -9.78 6.00 16.44
C LYS A 58 -9.22 6.19 15.03
N ALA A 59 -8.08 5.59 14.71
CA ALA A 59 -7.55 5.60 13.35
C ALA A 59 -8.50 4.89 12.37
N LYS A 60 -9.06 3.74 12.76
CA LYS A 60 -10.03 3.01 11.96
C LYS A 60 -11.33 3.78 11.78
N GLU A 61 -11.87 4.40 12.82
CA GLU A 61 -13.06 5.27 12.72
C GLU A 61 -12.80 6.42 11.74
N ILE A 62 -11.68 7.14 11.92
CA ILE A 62 -11.30 8.25 11.01
C ILE A 62 -11.15 7.74 9.58
N TYR A 63 -10.51 6.60 9.35
CA TYR A 63 -10.34 6.02 8.03
C TYR A 63 -11.70 5.74 7.37
N GLU A 64 -12.63 5.09 8.08
CA GLU A 64 -13.97 4.77 7.54
C GLU A 64 -14.78 6.03 7.22
N GLU A 65 -14.74 7.05 8.09
CA GLU A 65 -15.42 8.31 7.84
C GLU A 65 -14.76 9.12 6.71
N TYR A 66 -13.41 9.18 6.69
CA TYR A 66 -12.69 9.99 5.72
C TYR A 66 -12.80 9.45 4.29
N ARG A 67 -13.09 8.17 4.10
CA ARG A 67 -13.36 7.56 2.77
C ARG A 67 -14.52 8.22 2.03
N PHE A 68 -15.45 8.86 2.72
CA PHE A 68 -16.53 9.63 2.10
C PHE A 68 -16.02 10.92 1.43
N TYR A 69 -14.90 11.44 1.89
CA TYR A 69 -14.27 12.65 1.35
C TYR A 69 -13.18 12.34 0.33
N ASP A 70 -12.32 11.38 0.63
CA ASP A 70 -11.14 11.05 -0.18
C ASP A 70 -11.02 9.52 -0.38
N ARG A 71 -11.19 9.07 -1.62
CA ARG A 71 -11.03 7.64 -1.97
C ARG A 71 -9.58 7.17 -1.93
N ASN A 72 -8.61 8.10 -1.87
CA ASN A 72 -7.19 7.76 -1.76
C ASN A 72 -6.73 7.63 -0.30
N VAL A 73 -7.66 7.59 0.66
CA VAL A 73 -7.32 7.37 2.06
C VAL A 73 -6.91 5.90 2.29
N MET A 74 -5.88 5.71 3.10
CA MET A 74 -5.34 4.41 3.48
C MET A 74 -5.06 4.38 4.97
N LEU A 75 -5.35 3.22 5.60
CA LEU A 75 -5.00 2.98 6.98
C LEU A 75 -3.56 2.46 7.06
N TYR A 76 -2.76 3.03 7.96
CA TYR A 76 -1.41 2.57 8.26
C TYR A 76 -1.33 2.18 9.75
N PRO A 77 -1.63 0.90 10.09
CA PRO A 77 -1.75 0.44 11.47
C PRO A 77 -0.40 0.26 12.16
N ALA A 78 -0.40 0.22 13.51
CA ALA A 78 0.78 -0.12 14.30
C ALA A 78 1.16 -1.59 14.14
N LYS A 79 2.47 -1.89 14.29
CA LYS A 79 3.01 -3.25 14.13
C LYS A 79 2.64 -4.18 15.28
N ASP A 80 2.49 -3.66 16.48
CA ASP A 80 2.34 -4.45 17.69
C ASP A 80 1.01 -5.22 17.77
N LEU A 81 -0.01 -4.80 17.00
CA LEU A 81 -1.25 -5.57 16.84
C LEU A 81 -1.05 -6.92 16.11
N ILE A 82 0.06 -7.10 15.41
CA ILE A 82 0.38 -8.31 14.64
C ILE A 82 0.69 -9.49 15.58
N PHE A 83 1.16 -9.23 16.81
CA PHE A 83 1.55 -10.29 17.75
C PHE A 83 0.41 -10.89 18.57
N PHE A 84 -0.75 -10.24 18.62
CA PHE A 84 -1.86 -10.67 19.50
C PHE A 84 -2.98 -11.47 18.82
N GLN A 85 -2.97 -11.57 17.49
CA GLN A 85 -4.00 -12.33 16.76
C GLN A 85 -3.33 -13.26 15.75
N ALA A 86 -3.35 -14.55 16.08
CA ALA A 86 -2.78 -15.63 15.27
C ALA A 86 -3.27 -15.57 13.79
N ASP A 87 -2.30 -15.66 12.91
CA ASP A 87 -2.31 -16.07 11.50
C ASP A 87 -3.18 -15.32 10.46
N ILE A 88 -4.45 -15.05 10.68
CA ILE A 88 -5.30 -14.48 9.61
C ILE A 88 -5.31 -12.95 9.62
N HIS A 89 -5.39 -12.33 10.78
CA HIS A 89 -5.39 -10.86 10.89
C HIS A 89 -4.00 -10.22 10.77
N GLY A 90 -2.94 -10.96 11.11
CA GLY A 90 -1.55 -10.49 10.97
C GLY A 90 -1.20 -10.18 9.51
N ASN A 91 -1.59 -11.04 8.59
CA ASN A 91 -1.35 -10.86 7.17
C ASN A 91 -2.10 -9.64 6.60
N GLN A 92 -3.33 -9.39 7.06
CA GLN A 92 -4.12 -8.23 6.59
C GLN A 92 -3.48 -6.89 6.98
N LEU A 93 -3.01 -6.77 8.23
CA LEU A 93 -2.33 -5.54 8.69
C LEU A 93 -1.02 -5.29 7.93
N VAL A 94 -0.25 -6.35 7.67
CA VAL A 94 0.95 -6.27 6.82
C VAL A 94 0.59 -5.80 5.41
N GLN A 95 -0.46 -6.37 4.82
CA GLN A 95 -0.94 -5.96 3.50
C GLN A 95 -1.33 -4.47 3.45
N GLU A 96 -2.07 -3.97 4.44
CA GLU A 96 -2.47 -2.56 4.51
C GLU A 96 -1.25 -1.63 4.58
N ARG A 97 -0.23 -1.98 5.38
CA ARG A 97 1.02 -1.22 5.45
C ARG A 97 1.75 -1.23 4.12
N ILE A 98 1.91 -2.40 3.50
CA ILE A 98 2.59 -2.55 2.20
C ILE A 98 1.85 -1.79 1.10
N LYS A 99 0.51 -1.88 1.04
CA LYS A 99 -0.32 -1.11 0.10
C LYS A 99 -0.10 0.39 0.23
N THR A 100 -0.02 0.89 1.47
CA THR A 100 0.23 2.31 1.74
C THR A 100 1.63 2.73 1.29
N LEU A 101 2.67 1.96 1.65
CA LEU A 101 4.05 2.23 1.25
C LEU A 101 4.22 2.17 -0.27
N ARG A 102 3.64 1.16 -0.93
CA ARG A 102 3.60 1.05 -2.40
C ARG A 102 3.08 2.34 -3.03
N ARG A 103 1.97 2.87 -2.53
CA ARG A 103 1.36 4.07 -3.08
C ARG A 103 2.24 5.30 -2.95
N VAL A 104 2.99 5.41 -1.84
CA VAL A 104 3.99 6.47 -1.62
C VAL A 104 5.16 6.32 -2.59
N VAL A 105 5.73 5.11 -2.71
CA VAL A 105 6.86 4.81 -3.61
C VAL A 105 6.49 5.03 -5.08
N GLU A 106 5.29 4.66 -5.50
CA GLU A 106 4.76 4.94 -6.84
C GLU A 106 4.48 6.43 -7.09
N GLY A 107 4.65 7.26 -6.10
CA GLY A 107 4.37 8.70 -6.22
C GLY A 107 2.90 9.02 -6.44
N LYS A 108 1.96 8.15 -6.06
CA LYS A 108 0.52 8.37 -6.18
C LYS A 108 -0.02 9.21 -5.02
N PRO A 109 -1.04 10.05 -5.24
CA PRO A 109 -1.69 10.79 -4.16
C PRO A 109 -2.23 9.84 -3.10
N VAL A 110 -2.01 10.16 -1.81
CA VAL A 110 -2.50 9.35 -0.69
C VAL A 110 -2.76 10.20 0.55
N THR A 111 -3.84 9.88 1.26
CA THR A 111 -4.10 10.33 2.63
C THR A 111 -3.88 9.13 3.56
N ILE A 112 -2.90 9.22 4.43
CA ILE A 112 -2.54 8.15 5.37
C ILE A 112 -3.18 8.47 6.72
N VAL A 113 -4.02 7.58 7.23
CA VAL A 113 -4.53 7.63 8.60
C VAL A 113 -3.73 6.65 9.44
N THR A 114 -3.16 7.13 10.54
CA THR A 114 -2.21 6.36 11.34
C THR A 114 -2.21 6.78 12.80
N THR A 115 -1.45 6.06 13.62
CA THR A 115 -1.22 6.40 15.02
C THR A 115 0.22 6.83 15.25
N TYR A 116 0.46 7.53 16.35
CA TYR A 116 1.81 7.87 16.78
C TYR A 116 2.69 6.62 16.96
N ALA A 117 2.14 5.56 17.54
CA ALA A 117 2.83 4.28 17.72
C ALA A 117 3.28 3.67 16.37
N ALA A 118 2.41 3.73 15.35
CA ALA A 118 2.74 3.23 14.02
C ALA A 118 3.88 4.01 13.36
N LEU A 119 3.93 5.34 13.55
CA LEU A 119 4.98 6.21 13.02
C LEU A 119 6.33 6.01 13.72
N MET A 120 6.32 5.68 15.00
CA MET A 120 7.54 5.40 15.77
C MET A 120 8.19 4.06 15.43
N THR A 121 7.48 3.18 14.73
CA THR A 121 8.05 1.91 14.26
C THR A 121 8.99 2.19 13.07
N PRO A 122 10.28 1.81 13.14
CA PRO A 122 11.21 2.00 12.03
C PRO A 122 10.68 1.38 10.73
N GLN A 123 10.76 2.13 9.65
CA GLN A 123 10.36 1.70 8.31
C GLN A 123 11.56 1.74 7.38
N VAL A 124 11.71 0.72 6.59
CA VAL A 124 12.63 0.74 5.44
C VAL A 124 11.78 1.03 4.20
N LEU A 125 12.04 2.15 3.56
CA LEU A 125 11.47 2.42 2.23
C LEU A 125 12.22 1.57 1.22
N TRP A 126 11.47 0.93 0.31
CA TRP A 126 12.07 0.15 -0.77
C TRP A 126 12.75 1.06 -1.78
N GLU A 127 13.96 0.67 -2.17
CA GLU A 127 14.65 1.24 -3.31
C GLU A 127 14.22 0.52 -4.60
N GLU A 128 14.49 1.09 -5.77
CA GLU A 128 14.15 0.48 -7.06
C GLU A 128 14.76 -0.94 -7.22
N LYS A 129 15.92 -1.18 -6.64
CA LYS A 129 16.57 -2.51 -6.63
C LYS A 129 15.82 -3.57 -5.83
N ASP A 130 14.99 -3.16 -4.88
CA ASP A 130 14.19 -4.05 -4.03
C ASP A 130 12.87 -4.47 -4.70
N ILE A 131 12.52 -3.85 -5.82
CA ILE A 131 11.28 -4.05 -6.56
C ILE A 131 11.58 -4.83 -7.82
N ILE A 132 10.76 -5.84 -8.15
CA ILE A 132 10.86 -6.56 -9.41
C ILE A 132 9.86 -5.95 -10.40
N ARG A 133 10.35 -5.48 -11.54
CA ARG A 133 9.53 -5.08 -12.67
C ARG A 133 9.80 -6.01 -13.84
N THR A 134 8.77 -6.48 -14.47
CA THR A 134 8.86 -7.27 -15.68
C THR A 134 7.74 -6.92 -16.65
N GLU A 135 8.04 -7.04 -17.93
CA GLU A 135 7.08 -6.78 -19.00
C GLU A 135 7.17 -7.86 -20.08
N ARG A 136 6.13 -7.98 -20.86
CA ARG A 136 6.09 -8.88 -21.99
C ARG A 136 7.19 -8.53 -23.01
N GLY A 137 7.92 -9.54 -23.47
CA GLY A 137 9.11 -9.38 -24.33
C GLY A 137 10.40 -9.01 -23.58
N GLY A 138 10.32 -8.84 -22.25
CA GLY A 138 11.49 -8.65 -21.40
C GLY A 138 12.22 -9.95 -21.13
N SER A 139 13.44 -9.86 -20.56
CA SER A 139 14.25 -11.02 -20.15
C SER A 139 14.12 -11.26 -18.65
N LEU A 140 13.92 -12.53 -18.26
CA LEU A 140 13.76 -12.96 -16.87
C LEU A 140 14.47 -14.30 -16.62
N ASP A 141 15.55 -14.30 -15.84
CA ASP A 141 16.27 -15.48 -15.41
C ASP A 141 15.55 -16.09 -14.19
N GLU A 142 15.00 -17.30 -14.34
CA GLU A 142 14.25 -18.00 -13.27
C GLU A 142 15.02 -18.19 -11.99
N SER A 143 16.31 -18.50 -12.07
CA SER A 143 17.13 -18.79 -10.88
C SER A 143 17.45 -17.53 -10.08
N LYS A 144 17.73 -16.44 -10.76
CA LYS A 144 17.91 -15.12 -10.16
C LYS A 144 16.60 -14.58 -9.58
N LEU A 145 15.51 -14.79 -10.30
CA LEU A 145 14.18 -14.39 -9.83
C LEU A 145 13.80 -15.12 -8.55
N ALA A 146 13.98 -16.44 -8.48
CA ALA A 146 13.72 -17.24 -7.28
C ALA A 146 14.50 -16.71 -6.07
N SER A 147 15.79 -16.46 -6.25
CA SER A 147 16.66 -15.94 -5.19
C SER A 147 16.23 -14.54 -4.73
N ARG A 148 15.81 -13.67 -5.67
CA ARG A 148 15.28 -12.35 -5.35
C ARG A 148 13.96 -12.43 -4.60
N LEU A 149 13.01 -13.26 -5.04
CA LEU A 149 11.72 -13.43 -4.38
C LEU A 149 11.88 -13.91 -2.93
N VAL A 150 12.78 -14.90 -2.68
CA VAL A 150 13.12 -15.34 -1.33
C VAL A 150 13.71 -14.18 -0.50
N ALA A 151 14.64 -13.40 -1.08
CA ALA A 151 15.21 -12.23 -0.41
C ALA A 151 14.17 -11.13 -0.13
N MET A 152 13.11 -11.02 -0.95
CA MET A 152 11.98 -10.14 -0.77
C MET A 152 10.98 -10.66 0.28
N GLY A 153 11.17 -11.87 0.82
CA GLY A 153 10.32 -12.48 1.84
C GLY A 153 9.20 -13.35 1.30
N TYR A 154 9.19 -13.67 0.01
CA TYR A 154 8.22 -14.62 -0.57
C TYR A 154 8.58 -16.05 -0.19
N GLU A 155 7.56 -16.85 0.10
CA GLU A 155 7.67 -18.27 0.36
C GLU A 155 7.53 -19.08 -0.94
N LYS A 156 8.48 -19.99 -1.18
CA LYS A 156 8.40 -20.89 -2.33
C LYS A 156 7.41 -22.03 -2.04
N ALA A 157 6.40 -22.15 -2.87
CA ALA A 157 5.38 -23.19 -2.79
C ALA A 157 5.37 -24.06 -4.07
N TYR A 158 4.79 -25.25 -4.00
CA TYR A 158 4.54 -26.08 -5.18
C TYR A 158 3.48 -25.44 -6.08
N GLN A 159 2.44 -24.93 -5.48
CA GLN A 159 1.37 -24.14 -6.10
C GLN A 159 1.07 -22.94 -5.20
N VAL A 160 0.78 -21.81 -5.82
CA VAL A 160 0.44 -20.58 -5.08
C VAL A 160 -1.00 -20.67 -4.59
N GLU A 161 -1.20 -20.51 -3.28
CA GLU A 161 -2.50 -20.60 -2.60
C GLU A 161 -2.84 -19.35 -1.79
N SER A 162 -1.84 -18.57 -1.42
CA SER A 162 -2.02 -17.37 -0.61
C SER A 162 -1.04 -16.24 -0.99
N PRO A 163 -1.37 -14.96 -0.67
CA PRO A 163 -0.47 -13.84 -0.86
C PRO A 163 0.88 -14.04 -0.16
N GLY A 164 1.97 -13.62 -0.80
CA GLY A 164 3.33 -13.79 -0.31
C GLY A 164 3.98 -15.09 -0.77
N GLN A 165 3.33 -15.90 -1.59
CA GLN A 165 3.88 -17.14 -2.15
C GLN A 165 4.29 -16.97 -3.61
N PHE A 166 5.25 -17.81 -4.03
CA PHE A 166 5.60 -17.97 -5.45
C PHE A 166 5.88 -19.44 -5.80
N SER A 167 5.72 -19.77 -7.07
CA SER A 167 6.01 -21.09 -7.64
C SER A 167 6.74 -20.94 -8.97
N ILE A 168 7.72 -21.80 -9.23
CA ILE A 168 8.43 -21.86 -10.51
C ILE A 168 8.43 -23.30 -10.99
N ARG A 169 7.89 -23.52 -12.19
CA ARG A 169 7.70 -24.85 -12.78
C ARG A 169 7.86 -24.79 -14.29
N GLY A 170 9.03 -25.16 -14.82
CA GLY A 170 9.23 -25.41 -16.25
C GLY A 170 8.85 -24.24 -17.15
N GLY A 171 9.37 -23.05 -16.91
CA GLY A 171 9.06 -21.86 -17.68
C GLY A 171 7.77 -21.14 -17.25
N ILE A 172 7.10 -21.61 -16.19
CA ILE A 172 5.94 -20.92 -15.59
C ILE A 172 6.32 -20.40 -14.22
N VAL A 173 6.15 -19.11 -14.01
CA VAL A 173 6.36 -18.44 -12.72
C VAL A 173 5.04 -17.88 -12.24
N ASP A 174 4.56 -18.36 -11.11
CA ASP A 174 3.39 -17.85 -10.41
C ASP A 174 3.85 -17.03 -9.20
N ILE A 175 3.33 -15.80 -9.03
CA ILE A 175 3.67 -14.93 -7.92
C ILE A 175 2.38 -14.32 -7.37
N PHE A 176 2.14 -14.46 -6.06
CA PHE A 176 1.03 -13.79 -5.40
C PHE A 176 1.53 -12.61 -4.57
N ASP A 177 1.51 -11.42 -5.18
CA ASP A 177 1.86 -10.18 -4.49
C ASP A 177 0.87 -9.89 -3.36
N LEU A 178 1.36 -9.42 -2.22
CA LEU A 178 0.53 -9.10 -1.04
C LEU A 178 -0.49 -7.99 -1.30
N THR A 179 -0.28 -7.17 -2.30
CA THR A 179 -1.12 -6.00 -2.58
C THR A 179 -2.21 -6.29 -3.61
N GLU A 180 -2.18 -7.47 -4.22
CA GLU A 180 -3.08 -7.86 -5.30
C GLU A 180 -4.16 -8.84 -4.81
N GLU A 181 -5.29 -8.86 -5.50
CA GLU A 181 -6.39 -9.78 -5.21
C GLU A 181 -6.16 -11.16 -5.83
N ASN A 182 -5.42 -11.20 -6.95
CA ASN A 182 -5.16 -12.39 -7.73
C ASN A 182 -3.66 -12.53 -8.02
N PRO A 183 -3.11 -13.74 -8.05
CA PRO A 183 -1.72 -13.97 -8.40
C PRO A 183 -1.46 -13.69 -9.88
N TYR A 184 -0.20 -13.42 -10.18
CA TYR A 184 0.33 -13.31 -11.54
C TYR A 184 0.90 -14.63 -12.01
N ARG A 185 0.70 -14.95 -13.29
CA ARG A 185 1.37 -16.03 -14.00
C ARG A 185 2.17 -15.44 -15.15
N ILE A 186 3.47 -15.72 -15.15
CA ILE A 186 4.42 -15.35 -16.19
C ILE A 186 4.80 -16.62 -16.92
N GLU A 187 4.67 -16.64 -18.23
CA GLU A 187 5.15 -17.73 -19.09
C GLU A 187 6.42 -17.29 -19.78
N LEU A 188 7.43 -18.14 -19.70
CA LEU A 188 8.77 -17.90 -20.25
C LEU A 188 9.03 -18.85 -21.41
N TRP A 189 9.65 -18.31 -22.46
CA TRP A 189 10.30 -19.09 -23.52
C TRP A 189 11.81 -18.90 -23.40
N GLY A 190 12.49 -19.86 -22.77
CA GLY A 190 13.86 -19.64 -22.29
C GLY A 190 13.89 -18.55 -21.20
N GLU A 191 14.56 -17.44 -21.47
CA GLU A 191 14.57 -16.26 -20.59
C GLU A 191 13.60 -15.16 -21.03
N GLU A 192 12.94 -15.30 -22.19
CA GLU A 192 12.03 -14.28 -22.70
C GLU A 192 10.63 -14.42 -22.07
N VAL A 193 10.05 -13.32 -21.62
CA VAL A 193 8.67 -13.25 -21.10
C VAL A 193 7.68 -13.28 -22.27
N GLU A 194 7.09 -14.43 -22.52
CA GLU A 194 6.11 -14.62 -23.61
C GLU A 194 4.75 -14.01 -23.25
N SER A 195 4.27 -14.29 -22.04
CA SER A 195 2.98 -13.78 -21.56
C SER A 195 2.96 -13.49 -20.08
N ILE A 196 2.13 -12.53 -19.69
CA ILE A 196 1.81 -12.21 -18.30
C ILE A 196 0.30 -12.15 -18.16
N ARG A 197 -0.24 -12.77 -17.11
CA ARG A 197 -1.68 -12.72 -16.79
C ARG A 197 -1.95 -12.83 -15.31
N SER A 198 -3.06 -12.31 -14.84
CA SER A 198 -3.63 -12.69 -13.55
C SER A 198 -4.48 -13.94 -13.70
N PHE A 199 -4.62 -14.72 -12.63
CA PHE A 199 -5.41 -15.94 -12.64
C PHE A 199 -6.10 -16.19 -11.30
N ASP A 200 -7.20 -16.91 -11.35
CA ASP A 200 -7.96 -17.34 -10.17
C ASP A 200 -7.33 -18.59 -9.54
N ILE A 201 -7.09 -18.55 -8.24
CA ILE A 201 -6.39 -19.61 -7.50
C ILE A 201 -7.12 -20.94 -7.56
N LEU A 202 -8.45 -20.91 -7.42
CA LEU A 202 -9.26 -22.14 -7.30
C LEU A 202 -9.43 -22.83 -8.66
N SER A 203 -9.80 -22.07 -9.67
CA SER A 203 -10.06 -22.59 -11.01
C SER A 203 -8.81 -22.67 -11.90
N GLN A 204 -7.71 -22.00 -11.51
CA GLN A 204 -6.47 -21.85 -12.29
C GLN A 204 -6.67 -21.16 -13.65
N ARG A 205 -7.83 -20.53 -13.86
CA ARG A 205 -8.17 -19.86 -15.12
C ARG A 205 -7.63 -18.44 -15.14
N SER A 206 -7.17 -18.03 -16.32
CA SER A 206 -6.76 -16.64 -16.55
C SER A 206 -7.94 -15.69 -16.40
N ILE A 207 -7.70 -14.58 -15.70
CA ILE A 207 -8.67 -13.49 -15.51
C ILE A 207 -8.37 -12.38 -16.52
N GLU A 208 -7.14 -11.86 -16.51
CA GLU A 208 -6.74 -10.70 -17.31
C GLU A 208 -5.34 -10.89 -17.89
N LYS A 209 -5.13 -10.45 -19.14
CA LYS A 209 -3.80 -10.36 -19.76
C LYS A 209 -3.17 -9.03 -19.39
N LEU A 210 -1.92 -9.07 -18.95
CA LEU A 210 -1.17 -7.90 -18.51
C LEU A 210 0.02 -7.64 -19.44
N VAL A 211 0.37 -6.37 -19.61
CA VAL A 211 1.56 -5.96 -20.37
C VAL A 211 2.79 -6.00 -19.49
N SER A 212 2.65 -5.59 -18.23
CA SER A 212 3.72 -5.55 -17.25
C SER A 212 3.19 -5.75 -15.85
N ILE A 213 4.05 -6.19 -14.93
CA ILE A 213 3.77 -6.26 -13.49
C ILE A 213 4.90 -5.67 -12.69
N THR A 214 4.57 -5.28 -11.48
CA THR A 214 5.52 -4.83 -10.46
C THR A 214 5.25 -5.62 -9.19
N VAL A 215 6.28 -6.28 -8.68
CA VAL A 215 6.22 -7.11 -7.46
C VAL A 215 6.99 -6.42 -6.36
N TYR A 216 6.34 -6.24 -5.21
CA TYR A 216 6.88 -5.56 -4.04
C TYR A 216 7.31 -6.55 -2.95
N PRO A 217 8.31 -6.19 -2.11
CA PRO A 217 8.69 -7.04 -0.99
C PRO A 217 7.53 -7.30 -0.02
N VAL A 218 7.45 -8.54 0.43
CA VAL A 218 6.49 -9.00 1.46
C VAL A 218 6.85 -8.42 2.83
N SER A 219 8.13 -8.14 3.06
CA SER A 219 8.64 -7.60 4.32
C SER A 219 9.17 -6.17 4.15
N TYR A 220 8.74 -5.31 5.06
CA TYR A 220 9.27 -3.96 5.24
C TYR A 220 10.30 -3.91 6.40
N THR A 221 10.69 -5.08 6.94
CA THR A 221 11.56 -5.20 8.12
C THR A 221 12.89 -5.86 7.83
N HIS A 222 13.32 -6.00 6.58
CA HIS A 222 14.68 -6.45 6.29
C HIS A 222 15.68 -5.39 6.76
N LEU A 223 15.97 -5.44 8.05
CA LEU A 223 17.25 -4.98 8.55
C LEU A 223 18.29 -5.87 7.87
N ARG A 224 19.08 -5.29 6.96
CA ARG A 224 20.31 -5.93 6.52
C ARG A 224 21.14 -6.19 7.79
N ALA A 225 21.29 -7.46 8.12
CA ALA A 225 22.33 -7.88 9.04
C ALA A 225 23.69 -7.63 8.39
#